data_5b617607d1a338e8f56984e7590dedf4
#
_entry.id   5b617607d1a338e8f56984e7590dedf4
#
_cell.length_a   1.000
_cell.length_b   1.000
_cell.length_c   1.000
_cell.angle_alpha   90.00
_cell.angle_beta   90.00
_cell.angle_gamma   90.00
#
_symmetry.space_group_name_H-M   'P 1'
#
loop_
_entity.id
_entity.type
_entity.pdbx_description
1 polymer ?
#
loop_
_entity_poly.entity_id
_entity_poly.type
_entity_poly.pdbx_seq_one_letter_code
_entity_poly.pdbx_strand_id
1 'polypeptide(L)'
;MSDEVAREEDRQLLARAQDGDVSAFEALVDAHRDKVYGLALRMTRSDADAAEITQDTFLSAYQHLKDFRGDAAFGSWVHRIAANNALMRLRHRRVAQAAEQELQGPEFTERGSLAEYPLSDWSRDAEEKALDAELGTAIQQATDQLPQGYREVFLLKDVDGLSYEQISEVTGDSVPAIKSRLHRARLALREAIDAFYNRDSRGA
;
A
#
# COMPACT_ATOMS: atom_id res chain seq x y z
N MET A 1 -19.75 3.72 -13.06
CA MET A 1 -20.64 2.57 -13.28
C MET A 1 -20.05 1.27 -12.77
N SER A 2 -18.84 0.87 -13.19
CA SER A 2 -18.24 -0.42 -12.75
C SER A 2 -18.00 -0.52 -11.22
N ASP A 3 -17.57 0.55 -10.56
CA ASP A 3 -17.22 0.57 -9.13
C ASP A 3 -18.45 0.48 -8.19
N GLU A 4 -19.57 1.01 -8.64
CA GLU A 4 -20.84 0.99 -7.88
C GLU A 4 -21.54 -0.37 -7.98
N VAL A 5 -21.43 -1.02 -9.15
CA VAL A 5 -21.91 -2.39 -9.34
C VAL A 5 -21.11 -3.38 -8.49
N ALA A 6 -19.78 -3.28 -8.51
CA ALA A 6 -18.92 -4.14 -7.69
C ALA A 6 -19.18 -3.98 -6.18
N ARG A 7 -19.46 -2.76 -5.71
CA ARG A 7 -19.83 -2.51 -4.31
C ARG A 7 -21.19 -3.12 -3.93
N GLU A 8 -22.12 -3.16 -4.85
CA GLU A 8 -23.44 -3.77 -4.62
C GLU A 8 -23.33 -5.29 -4.60
N GLU A 9 -22.53 -5.88 -5.48
CA GLU A 9 -22.23 -7.31 -5.48
C GLU A 9 -21.54 -7.72 -4.17
N ASP A 10 -20.53 -6.95 -3.72
CA ASP A 10 -19.89 -7.19 -2.43
C ASP A 10 -20.88 -7.18 -1.26
N ARG A 11 -21.85 -6.25 -1.25
CA ARG A 11 -22.87 -6.20 -0.17
C ARG A 11 -23.76 -7.44 -0.14
N GLN A 12 -24.18 -7.92 -1.31
CA GLN A 12 -25.02 -9.11 -1.41
C GLN A 12 -24.25 -10.37 -0.97
N LEU A 13 -23.00 -10.51 -1.42
CA LEU A 13 -22.12 -11.59 -1.00
C LEU A 13 -21.85 -11.54 0.51
N LEU A 14 -21.60 -10.35 1.02
CA LEU A 14 -21.33 -10.13 2.45
C LEU A 14 -22.52 -10.57 3.33
N ALA A 15 -23.75 -10.17 2.97
CA ALA A 15 -24.94 -10.55 3.71
C ALA A 15 -25.11 -12.09 3.75
N ARG A 16 -24.94 -12.76 2.61
CA ARG A 16 -25.01 -14.22 2.53
C ARG A 16 -23.89 -14.89 3.35
N ALA A 17 -22.67 -14.35 3.28
CA ALA A 17 -21.55 -14.89 4.05
C ALA A 17 -21.73 -14.73 5.56
N GLN A 18 -22.33 -13.62 6.02
CA GLN A 18 -22.70 -13.40 7.43
C GLN A 18 -23.78 -14.37 7.91
N ASP A 19 -24.68 -14.81 7.02
CA ASP A 19 -25.68 -15.84 7.26
C ASP A 19 -25.11 -17.27 7.21
N GLY A 20 -23.80 -17.42 6.93
CA GLY A 20 -23.09 -18.69 6.96
C GLY A 20 -22.87 -19.36 5.60
N ASP A 21 -23.17 -18.65 4.51
CA ASP A 21 -22.86 -19.12 3.15
C ASP A 21 -21.34 -18.99 2.87
N VAL A 22 -20.63 -20.10 3.01
CA VAL A 22 -19.17 -20.16 2.79
C VAL A 22 -18.82 -19.81 1.35
N SER A 23 -19.63 -20.22 0.37
CA SER A 23 -19.36 -19.93 -1.05
C SER A 23 -19.46 -18.43 -1.37
N ALA A 24 -20.30 -17.70 -0.65
CA ALA A 24 -20.35 -16.24 -0.76
C ALA A 24 -19.09 -15.58 -0.20
N PHE A 25 -18.53 -16.11 0.89
CA PHE A 25 -17.24 -15.63 1.39
C PHE A 25 -16.07 -15.96 0.45
N GLU A 26 -16.04 -17.15 -0.14
CA GLU A 26 -15.05 -17.53 -1.15
C GLU A 26 -15.08 -16.56 -2.35
N ALA A 27 -16.25 -16.17 -2.82
CA ALA A 27 -16.41 -15.19 -3.88
C ALA A 27 -15.86 -13.79 -3.48
N LEU A 28 -16.06 -13.37 -2.23
CA LEU A 28 -15.44 -12.15 -1.69
C LEU A 28 -13.91 -12.25 -1.64
N VAL A 29 -13.39 -13.41 -1.23
CA VAL A 29 -11.93 -13.65 -1.25
C VAL A 29 -11.39 -13.51 -2.67
N ASP A 30 -12.00 -14.16 -3.65
CA ASP A 30 -11.56 -14.13 -5.04
C ASP A 30 -11.59 -12.70 -5.63
N ALA A 31 -12.60 -11.90 -5.29
CA ALA A 31 -12.73 -10.52 -5.74
C ALA A 31 -11.65 -9.58 -5.18
N HIS A 32 -11.12 -9.88 -3.99
CA HIS A 32 -10.21 -8.97 -3.27
C HIS A 32 -8.79 -9.50 -3.07
N ARG A 33 -8.56 -10.80 -3.28
CA ARG A 33 -7.27 -11.48 -3.03
C ARG A 33 -6.09 -10.81 -3.70
N ASP A 34 -6.20 -10.49 -4.99
CA ASP A 34 -5.09 -9.94 -5.76
C ASP A 34 -4.71 -8.53 -5.30
N LYS A 35 -5.69 -7.74 -4.86
CA LYS A 35 -5.46 -6.41 -4.29
C LYS A 35 -4.76 -6.50 -2.93
N VAL A 36 -5.20 -7.42 -2.08
CA VAL A 36 -4.60 -7.67 -0.76
C VAL A 36 -3.17 -8.17 -0.91
N TYR A 37 -2.95 -9.16 -1.79
CA TYR A 37 -1.62 -9.68 -2.09
C TYR A 37 -0.68 -8.59 -2.63
N GLY A 38 -1.17 -7.78 -3.58
CA GLY A 38 -0.42 -6.66 -4.15
C GLY A 38 -0.01 -5.62 -3.10
N LEU A 39 -0.90 -5.27 -2.16
CA LEU A 39 -0.57 -4.42 -1.03
C LEU A 39 0.55 -5.05 -0.17
N ALA A 40 0.36 -6.29 0.26
CA ALA A 40 1.31 -6.99 1.11
C ALA A 40 2.69 -7.12 0.43
N LEU A 41 2.73 -7.45 -0.86
CA LEU A 41 3.97 -7.55 -1.65
C LEU A 41 4.70 -6.20 -1.76
N ARG A 42 3.97 -5.12 -2.08
CA ARG A 42 4.56 -3.77 -2.13
C ARG A 42 5.14 -3.33 -0.79
N MET A 43 4.49 -3.69 0.32
CA MET A 43 4.96 -3.33 1.66
C MET A 43 6.16 -4.16 2.09
N THR A 44 6.12 -5.49 1.91
CA THR A 44 7.12 -6.42 2.47
C THR A 44 8.27 -6.72 1.52
N ARG A 45 8.06 -6.61 0.20
CA ARG A 45 9.00 -7.04 -0.87
C ARG A 45 9.38 -8.52 -0.78
N SER A 46 8.44 -9.34 -0.33
CA SER A 46 8.64 -10.77 -0.12
C SER A 46 7.37 -11.51 -0.51
N ASP A 47 7.45 -12.36 -1.53
CA ASP A 47 6.33 -13.19 -1.97
C ASP A 47 5.84 -14.11 -0.85
N ALA A 48 6.76 -14.67 -0.07
CA ALA A 48 6.42 -15.53 1.07
C ALA A 48 5.63 -14.76 2.13
N ASP A 49 6.10 -13.56 2.54
CA ASP A 49 5.37 -12.72 3.48
C ASP A 49 4.04 -12.24 2.89
N ALA A 50 3.99 -11.90 1.61
CA ALA A 50 2.76 -11.44 0.96
C ALA A 50 1.69 -12.54 0.94
N ALA A 51 2.08 -13.77 0.66
CA ALA A 51 1.18 -14.92 0.68
C ALA A 51 0.65 -15.19 2.10
N GLU A 52 1.52 -15.20 3.11
CA GLU A 52 1.15 -15.40 4.51
C GLU A 52 0.22 -14.28 5.02
N ILE A 53 0.56 -13.02 4.76
CA ILE A 53 -0.27 -11.87 5.12
C ILE A 53 -1.64 -11.94 4.46
N THR A 54 -1.70 -12.36 3.20
CA THR A 54 -2.96 -12.50 2.48
C THR A 54 -3.84 -13.56 3.13
N GLN A 55 -3.28 -14.72 3.47
CA GLN A 55 -3.98 -15.79 4.17
C GLN A 55 -4.48 -15.33 5.53
N ASP A 56 -3.62 -14.73 6.36
CA ASP A 56 -3.96 -14.23 7.70
C ASP A 56 -5.05 -13.15 7.63
N THR A 57 -5.01 -12.31 6.60
CA THR A 57 -6.01 -11.26 6.37
C THR A 57 -7.40 -11.84 6.16
N PHE A 58 -7.55 -12.82 5.27
CA PHE A 58 -8.85 -13.41 5.01
C PHE A 58 -9.30 -14.33 6.14
N LEU A 59 -8.40 -15.00 6.83
CA LEU A 59 -8.71 -15.74 8.04
C LEU A 59 -9.28 -14.82 9.14
N SER A 60 -8.60 -13.69 9.38
CA SER A 60 -9.09 -12.68 10.32
C SER A 60 -10.41 -12.07 9.88
N ALA A 61 -10.57 -11.78 8.59
CA ALA A 61 -11.82 -11.27 8.05
C ALA A 61 -12.97 -12.28 8.26
N TYR A 62 -12.75 -13.56 8.02
CA TYR A 62 -13.75 -14.61 8.26
C TYR A 62 -14.14 -14.71 9.73
N GLN A 63 -13.16 -14.68 10.63
CA GLN A 63 -13.41 -14.75 12.08
C GLN A 63 -14.25 -13.58 12.61
N HIS A 64 -14.06 -12.37 12.04
CA HIS A 64 -14.75 -11.15 12.46
C HIS A 64 -15.88 -10.72 11.52
N LEU A 65 -16.27 -11.61 10.58
CA LEU A 65 -17.26 -11.29 9.56
C LEU A 65 -18.63 -10.92 10.15
N LYS A 66 -19.04 -11.60 11.22
CA LYS A 66 -20.31 -11.35 11.91
C LYS A 66 -20.35 -10.00 12.63
N ASP A 67 -19.19 -9.48 13.04
CA ASP A 67 -19.07 -8.20 13.73
C ASP A 67 -18.94 -7.02 12.75
N PHE A 68 -18.75 -7.31 11.47
CA PHE A 68 -18.62 -6.28 10.45
C PHE A 68 -19.97 -5.62 10.16
N ARG A 69 -20.09 -4.32 10.51
CA ARG A 69 -21.35 -3.56 10.44
C ARG A 69 -21.66 -2.96 9.08
N GLY A 70 -20.75 -3.03 8.11
CA GLY A 70 -20.95 -2.42 6.78
C GLY A 70 -20.76 -0.90 6.73
N ASP A 71 -20.21 -0.27 7.78
CA ASP A 71 -19.92 1.18 7.83
C ASP A 71 -18.89 1.60 6.76
N ALA A 72 -18.10 0.66 6.27
CA ALA A 72 -17.18 0.82 5.16
C ALA A 72 -17.44 -0.26 4.10
N ALA A 73 -16.92 -0.08 2.88
CA ALA A 73 -16.92 -1.15 1.88
C ALA A 73 -16.06 -2.33 2.36
N PHE A 74 -16.47 -3.57 2.06
CA PHE A 74 -15.76 -4.80 2.45
C PHE A 74 -14.28 -4.76 2.03
N GLY A 75 -14.00 -4.36 0.78
CA GLY A 75 -12.63 -4.22 0.29
C GLY A 75 -11.78 -3.26 1.14
N SER A 76 -12.34 -2.12 1.56
CA SER A 76 -11.64 -1.15 2.43
C SER A 76 -11.35 -1.73 3.82
N TRP A 77 -12.27 -2.51 4.37
CA TRP A 77 -12.09 -3.18 5.64
C TRP A 77 -10.99 -4.24 5.58
N VAL A 78 -11.02 -5.11 4.57
CA VAL A 78 -10.02 -6.15 4.35
C VAL A 78 -8.64 -5.54 4.07
N HIS A 79 -8.56 -4.45 3.29
CA HIS A 79 -7.31 -3.72 3.07
C HIS A 79 -6.72 -3.17 4.37
N ARG A 80 -7.54 -2.68 5.31
CA ARG A 80 -7.07 -2.24 6.62
C ARG A 80 -6.50 -3.39 7.44
N ILE A 81 -7.12 -4.57 7.40
CA ILE A 81 -6.59 -5.78 8.06
C ILE A 81 -5.23 -6.14 7.44
N ALA A 82 -5.13 -6.15 6.11
CA ALA A 82 -3.90 -6.45 5.39
C ALA A 82 -2.76 -5.47 5.72
N ALA A 83 -3.06 -4.17 5.77
CA ALA A 83 -2.11 -3.13 6.14
C ALA A 83 -1.58 -3.33 7.57
N ASN A 84 -2.47 -3.65 8.52
CA ASN A 84 -2.09 -3.97 9.90
C ASN A 84 -1.14 -5.19 9.95
N ASN A 85 -1.49 -6.28 9.28
CA ASN A 85 -0.69 -7.50 9.24
C ASN A 85 0.69 -7.24 8.62
N ALA A 86 0.74 -6.49 7.50
CA ALA A 86 1.99 -6.13 6.84
C ALA A 86 2.89 -5.26 7.74
N LEU A 87 2.32 -4.26 8.42
CA LEU A 87 3.07 -3.42 9.36
C LEU A 87 3.56 -4.19 10.58
N MET A 88 2.76 -5.11 11.12
CA MET A 88 3.21 -5.99 12.20
C MET A 88 4.40 -6.84 11.75
N ARG A 89 4.32 -7.45 10.57
CA ARG A 89 5.43 -8.22 9.98
C ARG A 89 6.68 -7.38 9.84
N LEU A 90 6.58 -6.16 9.32
CA LEU A 90 7.71 -5.25 9.17
C LEU A 90 8.30 -4.81 10.51
N ARG A 91 7.48 -4.57 11.54
CA ARG A 91 7.93 -4.27 12.90
C ARG A 91 8.70 -5.45 13.50
N HIS A 92 8.18 -6.66 13.40
CA HIS A 92 8.87 -7.87 13.86
C HIS A 92 10.23 -8.05 13.18
N ARG A 93 10.29 -7.85 11.86
CA ARG A 93 11.55 -7.92 11.11
C ARG A 93 12.57 -6.87 11.58
N ARG A 94 12.12 -5.61 11.84
CA ARG A 94 13.00 -4.56 12.40
C ARG A 94 13.56 -4.95 13.78
N VAL A 95 12.71 -5.48 14.66
CA VAL A 95 13.15 -5.91 16.01
C VAL A 95 14.16 -7.05 15.90
N ALA A 96 13.90 -8.03 15.03
CA ALA A 96 14.84 -9.13 14.80
C ALA A 96 16.19 -8.63 14.24
N GLN A 97 16.15 -7.75 13.22
CA GLN A 97 17.37 -7.15 12.65
C GLN A 97 18.12 -6.26 13.62
N ALA A 98 17.42 -5.49 14.48
CA ALA A 98 18.06 -4.67 15.51
C ALA A 98 18.76 -5.55 16.57
N ALA A 99 18.15 -6.65 16.96
CA ALA A 99 18.76 -7.62 17.86
C ALA A 99 20.01 -8.30 17.26
N GLU A 100 20.02 -8.53 15.92
CA GLU A 100 21.22 -9.02 15.22
C GLU A 100 22.29 -7.92 15.07
N GLN A 101 21.88 -6.65 14.87
CA GLN A 101 22.81 -5.52 14.72
C GLN A 101 23.42 -5.04 16.06
N GLU A 102 22.73 -5.22 17.19
CA GLU A 102 23.35 -5.00 18.52
C GLU A 102 24.58 -5.89 18.74
N LEU A 103 24.70 -6.98 17.98
CA LEU A 103 25.90 -7.83 17.95
C LEU A 103 26.99 -7.28 17.01
N GLN A 104 26.73 -6.25 16.19
CA GLN A 104 27.62 -5.73 15.14
C GLN A 104 27.68 -4.19 15.06
N GLY A 105 27.68 -3.43 16.14
CA GLY A 105 28.02 -2.00 16.23
C GLY A 105 27.39 -1.04 15.14
N PRO A 106 27.21 0.28 15.40
CA PRO A 106 26.35 1.14 14.59
C PRO A 106 27.06 1.95 13.50
N GLU A 107 26.36 2.22 12.38
CA GLU A 107 26.64 3.33 11.46
C GLU A 107 25.36 4.13 11.12
N PHE A 108 25.43 5.47 11.28
CA PHE A 108 24.38 6.44 10.96
C PHE A 108 24.77 7.39 9.81
N THR A 109 23.82 7.74 8.96
CA THR A 109 23.89 8.99 8.19
C THR A 109 22.50 9.58 7.88
N GLU A 110 22.30 10.82 8.34
CA GLU A 110 21.17 11.70 7.96
C GLU A 110 21.61 12.71 6.89
N ARG A 111 20.71 13.01 5.92
CA ARG A 111 20.60 14.35 5.30
C ARG A 111 19.44 14.48 4.32
N GLY A 112 18.76 15.65 4.31
CA GLY A 112 17.94 16.12 3.20
C GLY A 112 16.95 17.25 3.52
N SER A 113 17.10 18.38 2.87
CA SER A 113 16.32 19.62 2.99
C SER A 113 15.25 19.76 1.89
N LEU A 114 14.19 20.55 2.16
CA LEU A 114 12.96 20.68 1.36
C LEU A 114 12.94 21.87 0.40
N ALA A 115 12.23 21.71 -0.74
CA ALA A 115 11.66 22.76 -1.58
C ALA A 115 10.31 22.34 -2.17
N GLU A 116 9.35 23.28 -2.35
CA GLU A 116 7.98 23.04 -2.80
C GLU A 116 7.79 23.29 -4.31
N TYR A 117 6.94 22.44 -4.99
CA TYR A 117 6.53 22.63 -6.38
C TYR A 117 5.15 22.04 -6.70
N PRO A 118 4.39 22.55 -7.72
CA PRO A 118 3.02 22.16 -8.03
C PRO A 118 2.88 20.95 -8.99
N LEU A 119 1.73 20.28 -8.93
CA LEU A 119 1.37 19.07 -9.68
C LEU A 119 0.67 19.39 -11.01
N SER A 120 0.92 18.61 -12.07
CA SER A 120 0.21 18.63 -13.34
C SER A 120 -0.42 17.29 -13.70
N ASP A 121 -1.49 17.36 -14.55
CA ASP A 121 -2.44 16.30 -14.93
C ASP A 121 -1.99 15.54 -16.18
N TRP A 122 -2.39 14.26 -16.34
CA TRP A 122 -1.87 13.37 -17.38
C TRP A 122 -2.97 12.55 -18.09
N SER A 123 -3.02 12.63 -19.41
CA SER A 123 -3.69 11.65 -20.29
C SER A 123 -3.15 11.71 -21.72
N ARG A 124 -2.72 10.59 -22.34
CA ARG A 124 -2.89 10.20 -23.77
C ARG A 124 -2.01 9.08 -24.33
N ASP A 125 -2.66 8.25 -25.12
CA ASP A 125 -2.38 7.37 -26.29
C ASP A 125 -1.13 6.44 -26.41
N ALA A 126 -1.04 5.60 -27.46
CA ALA A 126 -0.39 4.28 -27.52
C ALA A 126 1.17 4.22 -27.54
N GLU A 127 1.87 5.24 -28.03
CA GLU A 127 3.29 5.51 -27.68
C GLU A 127 3.42 5.82 -26.18
N GLU A 128 2.42 6.44 -25.60
CA GLU A 128 2.13 6.61 -24.20
C GLU A 128 2.12 5.28 -23.42
N LYS A 129 1.61 4.19 -23.93
CA LYS A 129 1.57 2.90 -23.18
C LYS A 129 2.92 2.26 -22.97
N ALA A 130 3.84 2.44 -23.89
CA ALA A 130 5.23 1.97 -23.70
C ALA A 130 5.96 2.91 -22.71
N LEU A 131 5.80 4.21 -22.88
CA LEU A 131 6.31 5.25 -21.97
C LEU A 131 5.69 5.12 -20.57
N ASP A 132 4.38 4.80 -20.49
CA ASP A 132 3.66 4.53 -19.24
C ASP A 132 4.21 3.28 -18.53
N ALA A 133 4.59 2.23 -19.26
CA ALA A 133 5.20 1.04 -18.68
C ALA A 133 6.62 1.32 -18.15
N GLU A 134 7.41 2.10 -18.86
CA GLU A 134 8.76 2.51 -18.42
C GLU A 134 8.67 3.49 -17.24
N LEU A 135 7.76 4.45 -17.30
CA LEU A 135 7.46 5.37 -16.20
C LEU A 135 6.94 4.60 -14.98
N GLY A 136 6.03 3.65 -15.17
CA GLY A 136 5.54 2.77 -14.11
C GLY A 136 6.68 2.00 -13.43
N THR A 137 7.62 1.49 -14.22
CA THR A 137 8.82 0.81 -13.72
C THR A 137 9.72 1.78 -12.94
N ALA A 138 9.93 2.99 -13.43
CA ALA A 138 10.72 4.02 -12.75
C ALA A 138 10.08 4.45 -11.42
N ILE A 139 8.76 4.64 -11.39
CA ILE A 139 8.01 4.96 -10.16
C ILE A 139 8.10 3.80 -9.17
N GLN A 140 7.97 2.55 -9.63
CA GLN A 140 8.12 1.38 -8.78
C GLN A 140 9.51 1.31 -8.16
N GLN A 141 10.56 1.48 -8.96
CA GLN A 141 11.95 1.52 -8.48
C GLN A 141 12.19 2.65 -7.49
N ALA A 142 11.68 3.84 -7.77
CA ALA A 142 11.78 4.97 -6.87
C ALA A 142 11.03 4.73 -5.54
N THR A 143 9.83 4.16 -5.60
CA THR A 143 9.06 3.76 -4.42
C THR A 143 9.83 2.72 -3.59
N ASP A 144 10.54 1.82 -4.27
CA ASP A 144 11.36 0.80 -3.63
C ASP A 144 12.61 1.38 -2.94
N GLN A 145 13.11 2.50 -3.39
CA GLN A 145 14.24 3.20 -2.77
C GLN A 145 13.84 4.10 -1.61
N LEU A 146 12.55 4.40 -1.43
CA LEU A 146 12.09 5.18 -0.29
C LEU A 146 12.48 4.53 1.04
N PRO A 147 12.90 5.32 2.04
CA PRO A 147 12.99 4.87 3.42
C PRO A 147 11.67 4.22 3.84
N GLN A 148 11.75 3.12 4.58
CA GLN A 148 10.60 2.26 4.87
C GLN A 148 9.37 3.05 5.40
N GLY A 149 9.55 3.95 6.38
CA GLY A 149 8.45 4.72 6.94
C GLY A 149 7.80 5.72 5.97
N TYR A 150 8.54 6.18 4.94
CA TYR A 150 7.99 7.03 3.87
C TYR A 150 7.22 6.19 2.86
N ARG A 151 7.77 5.04 2.49
CA ARG A 151 7.13 4.08 1.58
C ARG A 151 5.82 3.55 2.16
N GLU A 152 5.79 3.15 3.43
CA GLU A 152 4.59 2.68 4.12
C GLU A 152 3.45 3.70 4.01
N VAL A 153 3.72 4.95 4.38
CA VAL A 153 2.71 6.02 4.34
C VAL A 153 2.26 6.33 2.91
N PHE A 154 3.19 6.34 1.95
CA PHE A 154 2.88 6.57 0.53
C PHE A 154 1.97 5.46 -0.03
N LEU A 155 2.30 4.20 0.20
CA LEU A 155 1.51 3.06 -0.26
C LEU A 155 0.10 3.10 0.34
N LEU A 156 0.00 3.29 1.65
CA LEU A 156 -1.29 3.33 2.33
C LEU A 156 -2.16 4.51 1.88
N LYS A 157 -1.57 5.69 1.63
CA LYS A 157 -2.32 6.90 1.27
C LYS A 157 -2.61 7.00 -0.21
N ASP A 158 -1.58 6.91 -1.05
CA ASP A 158 -1.67 7.27 -2.47
C ASP A 158 -1.99 6.07 -3.36
N VAL A 159 -1.63 4.86 -2.96
CA VAL A 159 -1.93 3.63 -3.71
C VAL A 159 -3.22 2.98 -3.20
N ASP A 160 -3.36 2.83 -1.89
CA ASP A 160 -4.50 2.09 -1.29
C ASP A 160 -5.62 3.02 -0.78
N GLY A 161 -5.43 4.35 -0.84
CA GLY A 161 -6.48 5.34 -0.61
C GLY A 161 -6.96 5.49 0.84
N LEU A 162 -6.22 4.99 1.84
CA LEU A 162 -6.59 5.12 3.25
C LEU A 162 -6.68 6.59 3.69
N SER A 163 -7.57 6.90 4.61
CA SER A 163 -7.60 8.23 5.24
C SER A 163 -6.41 8.42 6.20
N TYR A 164 -6.08 9.66 6.53
CA TYR A 164 -5.02 9.94 7.50
C TYR A 164 -5.31 9.33 8.87
N GLU A 165 -6.57 9.31 9.27
CA GLU A 165 -7.06 8.73 10.51
C GLU A 165 -6.86 7.21 10.51
N GLN A 166 -7.23 6.53 9.40
CA GLN A 166 -7.00 5.10 9.23
C GLN A 166 -5.51 4.75 9.26
N ILE A 167 -4.67 5.55 8.59
CA ILE A 167 -3.21 5.37 8.64
C ILE A 167 -2.69 5.57 10.06
N SER A 168 -3.21 6.56 10.79
CA SER A 168 -2.83 6.82 12.19
C SER A 168 -3.18 5.64 13.10
N GLU A 169 -4.37 5.06 12.94
CA GLU A 169 -4.79 3.86 13.68
C GLU A 169 -3.87 2.67 13.41
N VAL A 170 -3.51 2.46 12.14
CA VAL A 170 -2.71 1.32 11.70
C VAL A 170 -1.23 1.47 12.07
N THR A 171 -0.65 2.69 11.90
CA THR A 171 0.78 2.93 12.16
C THR A 171 1.08 3.28 13.61
N GLY A 172 0.12 3.85 14.33
CA GLY A 172 0.29 4.47 15.64
C GLY A 172 0.97 5.84 15.58
N ASP A 173 1.20 6.37 14.39
CA ASP A 173 1.79 7.69 14.18
C ASP A 173 0.73 8.79 14.25
N SER A 174 1.11 10.00 14.66
CA SER A 174 0.21 11.14 14.61
C SER A 174 -0.06 11.59 13.17
N VAL A 175 -1.25 12.14 12.89
CA VAL A 175 -1.63 12.67 11.58
C VAL A 175 -0.62 13.71 11.04
N PRO A 176 -0.07 14.65 11.84
CA PRO A 176 1.00 15.53 11.38
C PRO A 176 2.27 14.80 10.96
N ALA A 177 2.68 13.75 11.68
CA ALA A 177 3.85 12.94 11.31
C ALA A 177 3.63 12.20 9.99
N ILE A 178 2.43 11.62 9.79
CA ILE A 178 2.03 10.96 8.54
C ILE A 178 2.07 11.95 7.36
N LYS A 179 1.48 13.14 7.52
CA LYS A 179 1.52 14.19 6.48
C LYS A 179 2.95 14.60 6.12
N SER A 180 3.82 14.76 7.12
CA SER A 180 5.23 15.10 6.90
C SER A 180 5.97 13.99 6.14
N ARG A 181 5.79 12.72 6.52
CA ARG A 181 6.40 11.58 5.82
C ARG A 181 5.87 11.43 4.39
N LEU A 182 4.56 11.60 4.18
CA LEU A 182 3.96 11.55 2.86
C LEU A 182 4.51 12.64 1.95
N HIS A 183 4.64 13.86 2.46
CA HIS A 183 5.24 14.96 1.71
C HIS A 183 6.68 14.65 1.26
N ARG A 184 7.50 14.11 2.16
CA ARG A 184 8.88 13.70 1.83
C ARG A 184 8.91 12.53 0.83
N ALA A 185 8.00 11.56 0.95
CA ALA A 185 7.88 10.47 -0.01
C ALA A 185 7.56 10.99 -1.42
N ARG A 186 6.57 11.87 -1.53
CA ARG A 186 6.17 12.48 -2.82
C ARG A 186 7.29 13.32 -3.44
N LEU A 187 8.07 14.03 -2.61
CA LEU A 187 9.20 14.82 -3.09
C LEU A 187 10.27 13.91 -3.71
N ALA A 188 10.66 12.84 -3.02
CA ALA A 188 11.64 11.89 -3.53
C ALA A 188 11.17 11.19 -4.82
N LEU A 189 9.88 10.83 -4.89
CA LEU A 189 9.30 10.23 -6.10
C LEU A 189 9.29 11.22 -7.27
N ARG A 190 9.01 12.49 -7.00
CA ARG A 190 9.06 13.54 -8.02
C ARG A 190 10.47 13.71 -8.58
N GLU A 191 11.49 13.76 -7.74
CA GLU A 191 12.88 13.84 -8.19
C GLU A 191 13.25 12.66 -9.09
N ALA A 192 12.75 11.46 -8.78
CA ALA A 192 12.96 10.28 -9.62
C ALA A 192 12.25 10.37 -10.98
N ILE A 193 11.02 10.90 -11.00
CA ILE A 193 10.25 11.15 -12.23
C ILE A 193 10.93 12.23 -13.09
N ASP A 194 11.36 13.33 -12.48
CA ASP A 194 12.07 14.39 -13.18
C ASP A 194 13.39 13.87 -13.78
N ALA A 195 14.10 12.99 -13.06
CA ALA A 195 15.32 12.35 -13.56
C ALA A 195 15.03 11.38 -14.73
N PHE A 196 13.89 10.71 -14.74
CA PHE A 196 13.45 9.86 -15.84
C PHE A 196 13.25 10.67 -17.13
N TYR A 197 12.47 11.74 -17.09
CA TYR A 197 12.22 12.59 -18.27
C TYR A 197 13.47 13.34 -18.76
N ASN A 198 14.38 13.73 -17.86
CA ASN A 198 15.62 14.40 -18.23
C ASN A 198 16.66 13.46 -18.88
N ARG A 199 16.51 12.13 -18.76
CA ARG A 199 17.35 11.16 -19.51
C ARG A 199 16.96 11.11 -20.97
N ASP A 200 15.67 11.06 -21.28
CA ASP A 200 15.16 11.01 -22.66
C ASP A 200 15.48 12.28 -23.43
N SER A 201 15.47 13.44 -22.75
CA SER A 201 15.84 14.74 -23.37
C SER A 201 17.31 14.87 -23.74
N ARG A 202 18.21 13.97 -23.30
CA ARG A 202 19.65 13.99 -23.61
C ARG A 202 20.08 12.92 -24.61
N GLY A 203 19.15 12.10 -25.06
CA GLY A 203 19.39 11.01 -26.04
C GLY A 203 18.86 11.29 -27.45
N ALA A 204 18.30 12.50 -27.71
CA ALA A 204 17.79 12.92 -29.02
C ALA A 204 18.72 13.92 -29.70
#